data_2432015e5dbb0c003b0e57d83fe0c6ac
#
_entry.id   2432015e5dbb0c003b0e57d83fe0c6ac
#
_cell.length_a   1.000
_cell.length_b   1.000
_cell.length_c   1.000
_cell.angle_alpha   90.00
_cell.angle_beta   90.00
_cell.angle_gamma   90.00
#
_symmetry.space_group_name_H-M   'P 1'
#
loop_
_entity.id
_entity.type
_entity.pdbx_description
1 polymer ?
#
loop_
_entity_poly.entity_id
_entity_poly.type
_entity_poly.pdbx_seq_one_letter_code
_entity_poly.pdbx_strand_id
1 'polypeptide(L)'
;MSQEQEKLIEELVNKGLDGDMDSVNACEDRIVRGKAKAMIMKVKKGTIERPPAPNTAGEPSSKVPESLSKDDMIAVLVNKGLDGDMDSVNACEDRIVRGKAKAMIMKVKKGAIERPKMPTQATETKEIDNQNDIEVEEVKDPFEEIKKMIEEKFPDDIDEGSKDSYIYLKPDNWLNIAKWLFSDESLLFNSLQCQMGIDMGEEILESRYNLHSMQHDHYLEVRIRVPRANAKIPSVEQIWRIADWFERETYDMLGIEYLGHRDLRRILLPSDWEGWPLRKDYQEPDTYHGIVVPKMKEGWD
;
A
#
# COMPACT_ATOMS: atom_id res chain seq x y z
N MET A 1 -3.23 36.39 -27.43
CA MET A 1 -3.31 36.79 -26.02
C MET A 1 -1.99 37.47 -25.68
N SER A 2 -2.04 38.49 -24.84
CA SER A 2 -0.80 39.11 -24.36
C SER A 2 -0.08 38.21 -23.34
N GLN A 3 1.21 38.29 -23.24
CA GLN A 3 2.01 37.54 -22.25
C GLN A 3 1.52 37.79 -20.79
N GLU A 4 0.99 38.98 -20.53
CA GLU A 4 0.39 39.35 -19.25
C GLU A 4 -0.89 38.58 -18.92
N GLN A 5 -1.74 38.31 -19.93
CA GLN A 5 -2.96 37.52 -19.73
C GLN A 5 -2.64 36.05 -19.46
N GLU A 6 -1.58 35.50 -20.04
CA GLU A 6 -1.13 34.12 -19.79
C GLU A 6 -0.59 33.96 -18.36
N LYS A 7 0.24 34.89 -17.89
CA LYS A 7 0.72 34.89 -16.51
C LYS A 7 -0.43 35.03 -15.49
N LEU A 8 -1.43 35.87 -15.78
CA LEU A 8 -2.57 36.04 -14.92
C LEU A 8 -3.45 34.77 -14.85
N ILE A 9 -3.56 34.03 -15.98
CA ILE A 9 -4.26 32.73 -16.01
C ILE A 9 -3.52 31.73 -15.13
N GLU A 10 -2.20 31.63 -15.25
CA GLU A 10 -1.37 30.71 -14.44
C GLU A 10 -1.48 31.02 -12.94
N GLU A 11 -1.46 32.30 -12.56
CA GLU A 11 -1.64 32.75 -11.18
C GLU A 11 -3.02 32.36 -10.63
N LEU A 12 -4.08 32.63 -11.38
CA LEU A 12 -5.45 32.27 -11.00
C LEU A 12 -5.67 30.75 -10.94
N VAL A 13 -5.02 29.98 -11.82
CA VAL A 13 -5.05 28.52 -11.78
C VAL A 13 -4.40 28.01 -10.50
N ASN A 14 -3.25 28.53 -10.12
CA ASN A 14 -2.58 28.14 -8.89
C ASN A 14 -3.42 28.50 -7.65
N LYS A 15 -3.98 29.69 -7.55
CA LYS A 15 -4.90 30.10 -6.47
C LYS A 15 -6.13 29.18 -6.39
N GLY A 16 -6.76 28.86 -7.52
CA GLY A 16 -7.93 28.00 -7.56
C GLY A 16 -7.63 26.52 -7.25
N LEU A 17 -6.42 26.04 -7.51
CA LEU A 17 -5.94 24.71 -7.10
C LEU A 17 -5.66 24.64 -5.60
N ASP A 18 -5.22 25.75 -5.00
CA ASP A 18 -4.95 25.88 -3.57
C ASP A 18 -6.22 26.12 -2.75
N GLY A 19 -7.39 26.22 -3.42
CA GLY A 19 -8.71 26.32 -2.78
C GLY A 19 -9.35 27.69 -2.82
N ASP A 20 -8.62 28.73 -3.26
CA ASP A 20 -9.13 30.10 -3.40
C ASP A 20 -9.88 30.27 -4.74
N MET A 21 -11.10 29.75 -4.79
CA MET A 21 -11.99 29.93 -5.95
C MET A 21 -12.62 31.32 -6.00
N ASP A 22 -12.61 32.07 -4.90
CA ASP A 22 -13.20 33.39 -4.81
C ASP A 22 -12.35 34.40 -5.61
N SER A 23 -11.02 34.34 -5.51
CA SER A 23 -10.11 35.10 -6.36
C SER A 23 -10.28 34.81 -7.85
N VAL A 24 -10.52 33.53 -8.22
CA VAL A 24 -10.79 33.15 -9.61
C VAL A 24 -12.14 33.73 -10.10
N ASN A 25 -13.15 33.76 -9.24
CA ASN A 25 -14.47 34.28 -9.56
C ASN A 25 -14.49 35.81 -9.64
N ALA A 26 -13.67 36.50 -8.83
CA ALA A 26 -13.54 37.96 -8.78
C ALA A 26 -12.79 38.54 -9.98
N CYS A 27 -12.13 37.74 -10.83
CA CYS A 27 -11.46 38.22 -12.02
C CYS A 27 -12.45 38.88 -12.98
N GLU A 28 -12.24 40.16 -13.32
CA GLU A 28 -13.13 40.95 -14.18
C GLU A 28 -13.10 40.46 -15.64
N ASP A 29 -11.92 40.04 -16.14
CA ASP A 29 -11.80 39.52 -17.50
C ASP A 29 -12.47 38.14 -17.62
N ARG A 30 -13.62 38.12 -18.33
CA ARG A 30 -14.42 36.92 -18.54
C ARG A 30 -13.68 35.82 -19.28
N ILE A 31 -12.74 36.17 -20.19
CA ILE A 31 -11.97 35.20 -21.00
C ILE A 31 -10.91 34.57 -20.13
N VAL A 32 -10.16 35.35 -19.37
CA VAL A 32 -9.14 34.89 -18.42
C VAL A 32 -9.76 34.01 -17.36
N ARG A 33 -10.86 34.44 -16.74
CA ARG A 33 -11.61 33.68 -15.75
C ARG A 33 -12.09 32.32 -16.29
N GLY A 34 -12.65 32.30 -17.51
CA GLY A 34 -13.12 31.08 -18.16
C GLY A 34 -12.01 30.08 -18.41
N LYS A 35 -10.87 30.55 -18.91
CA LYS A 35 -9.69 29.71 -19.18
C LYS A 35 -9.06 29.19 -17.87
N ALA A 36 -8.95 30.01 -16.84
CA ALA A 36 -8.44 29.60 -15.54
C ALA A 36 -9.30 28.46 -14.94
N LYS A 37 -10.63 28.59 -14.98
CA LYS A 37 -11.55 27.54 -14.52
C LYS A 37 -11.41 26.23 -15.34
N ALA A 38 -11.29 26.34 -16.65
CA ALA A 38 -11.11 25.18 -17.52
C ALA A 38 -9.77 24.46 -17.23
N MET A 39 -8.68 25.22 -17.00
CA MET A 39 -7.37 24.64 -16.66
C MET A 39 -7.40 23.99 -15.26
N ILE A 40 -8.01 24.63 -14.27
CA ILE A 40 -8.19 24.02 -12.92
C ILE A 40 -8.88 22.66 -13.03
N MET A 41 -9.94 22.56 -13.84
CA MET A 41 -10.64 21.29 -14.05
C MET A 41 -9.77 20.25 -14.73
N LYS A 42 -8.95 20.63 -15.72
CA LYS A 42 -8.03 19.73 -16.43
C LYS A 42 -6.89 19.23 -15.50
N VAL A 43 -6.33 20.10 -14.66
CA VAL A 43 -5.31 19.73 -13.67
C VAL A 43 -5.92 18.79 -12.62
N LYS A 44 -7.13 19.07 -12.12
CA LYS A 44 -7.83 18.18 -11.17
C LYS A 44 -8.15 16.80 -11.76
N LYS A 45 -8.36 16.71 -13.06
CA LYS A 45 -8.57 15.44 -13.79
C LYS A 45 -7.26 14.75 -14.20
N GLY A 46 -6.09 15.33 -13.89
CA GLY A 46 -4.79 14.76 -14.26
C GLY A 46 -4.43 14.85 -15.76
N THR A 47 -5.16 15.66 -16.54
CA THR A 47 -4.95 15.78 -17.99
C THR A 47 -3.83 16.76 -18.35
N ILE A 48 -3.49 17.68 -17.46
CA ILE A 48 -2.42 18.69 -17.60
C ILE A 48 -1.70 18.84 -16.28
N GLU A 49 -0.37 19.04 -16.32
CA GLU A 49 0.41 19.35 -15.14
C GLU A 49 0.11 20.77 -14.61
N ARG A 50 0.32 20.98 -13.31
CA ARG A 50 0.12 22.27 -12.67
C ARG A 50 1.14 23.29 -13.22
N PRO A 51 0.71 24.49 -13.66
CA PRO A 51 1.63 25.51 -14.11
C PRO A 51 2.57 25.97 -12.98
N PRO A 52 3.84 26.33 -13.29
CA PRO A 52 4.79 26.81 -12.30
C PRO A 52 4.26 28.08 -11.60
N ALA A 53 4.48 28.17 -10.29
CA ALA A 53 4.10 29.36 -9.53
C ALA A 53 4.96 30.56 -9.94
N PRO A 54 4.39 31.79 -10.03
CA PRO A 54 5.20 32.99 -10.33
C PRO A 54 6.20 33.24 -9.21
N ASN A 55 7.46 33.41 -9.58
CA ASN A 55 8.57 33.73 -8.68
C ASN A 55 8.31 35.05 -7.96
N THR A 56 7.90 35.03 -6.72
CA THR A 56 8.11 36.10 -5.77
C THR A 56 9.39 35.79 -5.01
N ALA A 57 10.42 36.62 -5.28
CA ALA A 57 11.68 36.57 -4.57
C ALA A 57 11.46 36.92 -3.09
N GLY A 58 11.50 35.90 -2.26
CA GLY A 58 11.56 35.94 -0.81
C GLY A 58 12.39 34.76 -0.38
N GLU A 59 13.49 34.98 0.32
CA GLU A 59 14.53 34.04 0.68
C GLU A 59 13.99 32.73 1.29
N PRO A 60 14.65 31.57 1.04
CA PRO A 60 14.19 30.29 1.52
C PRO A 60 14.54 30.09 2.98
N SER A 61 13.54 30.13 3.84
CA SER A 61 13.64 29.62 5.21
C SER A 61 13.75 28.11 5.19
N SER A 62 14.95 27.63 5.50
CA SER A 62 15.35 26.31 6.01
C SER A 62 14.59 25.07 5.53
N LYS A 63 15.21 24.37 4.57
CA LYS A 63 14.98 22.95 4.28
C LYS A 63 15.11 22.12 5.55
N VAL A 64 14.12 21.28 5.83
CA VAL A 64 14.21 20.24 6.85
C VAL A 64 15.30 19.25 6.41
N PRO A 65 16.25 18.85 7.27
CA PRO A 65 17.32 17.93 6.89
C PRO A 65 16.75 16.55 6.51
N GLU A 66 17.24 15.98 5.43
CA GLU A 66 16.85 14.68 4.86
C GLU A 66 17.16 13.45 5.75
N SER A 67 17.61 13.64 6.99
CA SER A 67 18.04 12.56 7.89
C SER A 67 17.08 12.25 9.05
N LEU A 68 15.91 12.89 9.10
CA LEU A 68 14.94 12.67 10.18
C LEU A 68 13.98 11.53 9.84
N SER A 69 13.62 10.71 10.85
CA SER A 69 12.57 9.69 10.70
C SER A 69 11.24 10.35 10.33
N LYS A 70 10.32 9.61 9.69
CA LYS A 70 9.01 10.15 9.30
C LYS A 70 8.20 10.67 10.49
N ASP A 71 8.36 10.05 11.66
CA ASP A 71 7.66 10.46 12.88
C ASP A 71 8.28 11.73 13.49
N ASP A 72 9.59 11.90 13.43
CA ASP A 72 10.27 13.13 13.81
C ASP A 72 9.89 14.29 12.89
N MET A 73 9.78 14.05 11.58
CA MET A 73 9.28 15.03 10.62
C MET A 73 7.84 15.45 10.95
N ILE A 74 6.98 14.52 11.33
CA ILE A 74 5.61 14.83 11.76
C ILE A 74 5.64 15.69 13.02
N ALA A 75 6.45 15.35 14.04
CA ALA A 75 6.56 16.10 15.27
C ALA A 75 7.05 17.55 15.04
N VAL A 76 8.07 17.74 14.18
CA VAL A 76 8.57 19.06 13.78
C VAL A 76 7.49 19.87 13.08
N LEU A 77 6.79 19.29 12.11
CA LEU A 77 5.74 19.97 11.36
C LEU A 77 4.53 20.31 12.23
N VAL A 78 4.16 19.44 13.19
CA VAL A 78 3.09 19.70 14.15
C VAL A 78 3.44 20.90 15.03
N ASN A 79 4.67 20.97 15.56
CA ASN A 79 5.11 22.10 16.36
C ASN A 79 5.12 23.40 15.57
N LYS A 80 5.67 23.42 14.35
CA LYS A 80 5.62 24.58 13.46
C LYS A 80 4.18 25.04 13.18
N GLY A 81 3.28 24.10 12.87
CA GLY A 81 1.88 24.43 12.60
C GLY A 81 1.10 24.90 13.82
N LEU A 82 1.48 24.50 15.05
CA LEU A 82 0.91 25.02 16.31
C LEU A 82 1.42 26.42 16.61
N ASP A 83 2.65 26.73 16.23
CA ASP A 83 3.27 28.06 16.40
C ASP A 83 2.85 29.07 15.31
N GLY A 84 1.96 28.65 14.36
CA GLY A 84 1.36 29.50 13.34
C GLY A 84 1.93 29.33 11.94
N ASP A 85 3.05 28.60 11.77
CA ASP A 85 3.67 28.33 10.47
C ASP A 85 2.99 27.15 9.74
N MET A 86 1.81 27.39 9.21
CA MET A 86 1.09 26.42 8.40
C MET A 86 1.67 26.25 7.00
N ASP A 87 2.46 27.21 6.54
CA ASP A 87 3.07 27.18 5.21
C ASP A 87 4.14 26.09 5.13
N SER A 88 4.98 25.96 6.17
CA SER A 88 5.93 24.83 6.28
C SER A 88 5.23 23.47 6.29
N VAL A 89 4.06 23.35 6.92
CA VAL A 89 3.27 22.11 6.91
C VAL A 89 2.72 21.81 5.51
N ASN A 90 2.28 22.84 4.79
CA ASN A 90 1.74 22.71 3.44
C ASN A 90 2.83 22.41 2.40
N ALA A 91 4.04 22.92 2.59
CA ALA A 91 5.20 22.73 1.71
C ALA A 91 5.85 21.35 1.83
N CYS A 92 5.44 20.53 2.80
CA CYS A 92 5.97 19.16 2.94
C CYS A 92 5.59 18.31 1.72
N GLU A 93 6.59 17.75 1.03
CA GLU A 93 6.41 16.96 -0.19
C GLU A 93 5.73 15.61 0.09
N ASP A 94 6.07 14.95 1.22
CA ASP A 94 5.44 13.68 1.60
C ASP A 94 3.97 13.89 2.02
N ARG A 95 3.07 13.45 1.16
CA ARG A 95 1.62 13.58 1.35
C ARG A 95 1.11 12.91 2.64
N ILE A 96 1.74 11.81 3.05
CA ILE A 96 1.36 11.06 4.24
C ILE A 96 1.78 11.82 5.50
N VAL A 97 3.03 12.27 5.55
CA VAL A 97 3.58 13.09 6.64
C VAL A 97 2.77 14.38 6.81
N ARG A 98 2.51 15.09 5.72
CA ARG A 98 1.69 16.30 5.71
C ARG A 98 0.26 16.05 6.22
N GLY A 99 -0.37 14.96 5.80
CA GLY A 99 -1.72 14.59 6.23
C GLY A 99 -1.79 14.27 7.73
N LYS A 100 -0.83 13.48 8.23
CA LYS A 100 -0.72 13.15 9.66
C LYS A 100 -0.44 14.38 10.51
N ALA A 101 0.47 15.25 10.08
CA ALA A 101 0.78 16.50 10.79
C ALA A 101 -0.46 17.41 10.93
N LYS A 102 -1.21 17.63 9.87
CA LYS A 102 -2.47 18.39 9.90
C LYS A 102 -3.52 17.80 10.85
N ALA A 103 -3.69 16.48 10.82
CA ALA A 103 -4.61 15.78 11.70
C ALA A 103 -4.20 15.92 13.18
N MET A 104 -2.90 15.81 13.49
CA MET A 104 -2.38 15.98 14.84
C MET A 104 -2.52 17.44 15.34
N ILE A 105 -2.24 18.43 14.51
CA ILE A 105 -2.46 19.86 14.84
C ILE A 105 -3.92 20.10 15.27
N MET A 106 -4.86 19.54 14.52
CA MET A 106 -6.29 19.65 14.87
C MET A 106 -6.64 18.94 16.20
N LYS A 107 -6.04 17.79 16.49
CA LYS A 107 -6.25 17.05 17.76
C LYS A 107 -5.65 17.79 18.95
N VAL A 108 -4.45 18.36 18.80
CA VAL A 108 -3.82 19.19 19.85
C VAL A 108 -4.63 20.44 20.11
N LYS A 109 -5.08 21.18 19.07
CA LYS A 109 -5.96 22.35 19.22
C LYS A 109 -7.30 22.05 19.89
N LYS A 110 -7.80 20.81 19.76
CA LYS A 110 -9.02 20.32 20.44
C LYS A 110 -8.76 19.79 21.85
N GLY A 111 -7.52 19.79 22.33
CA GLY A 111 -7.16 19.26 23.65
C GLY A 111 -7.22 17.73 23.77
N ALA A 112 -7.30 17.02 22.65
CA ALA A 112 -7.40 15.56 22.63
C ALA A 112 -6.05 14.84 22.77
N ILE A 113 -4.94 15.52 22.47
CA ILE A 113 -3.57 14.98 22.55
C ILE A 113 -2.63 16.11 23.01
N GLU A 114 -1.62 15.77 23.81
CA GLU A 114 -0.57 16.71 24.19
C GLU A 114 0.35 17.07 23.01
N ARG A 115 1.00 18.23 23.12
CA ARG A 115 1.95 18.71 22.10
C ARG A 115 3.15 17.77 22.01
N PRO A 116 3.51 17.24 20.81
CA PRO A 116 4.65 16.34 20.65
C PRO A 116 5.96 17.06 21.00
N LYS A 117 6.87 16.34 21.68
CA LYS A 117 8.21 16.86 22.01
C LYS A 117 9.03 17.03 20.73
N MET A 118 9.81 18.12 20.65
CA MET A 118 10.73 18.35 19.53
C MET A 118 11.87 17.31 19.59
N PRO A 119 12.28 16.73 18.47
CA PRO A 119 13.48 15.90 18.41
C PRO A 119 14.70 16.78 18.71
N THR A 120 15.49 16.35 19.71
CA THR A 120 16.68 17.08 20.14
C THR A 120 17.80 16.87 19.14
N GLN A 121 18.28 17.94 18.50
CA GLN A 121 19.50 17.89 17.69
C GLN A 121 20.70 17.64 18.62
N ALA A 122 21.49 16.63 18.30
CA ALA A 122 22.74 16.35 18.95
C ALA A 122 23.74 17.47 18.64
N THR A 123 23.99 18.35 19.61
CA THR A 123 25.18 19.21 19.66
C THR A 123 26.21 18.52 20.55
N GLU A 124 27.36 18.23 19.97
CA GLU A 124 28.53 17.76 20.70
C GLU A 124 28.86 18.72 21.84
N THR A 125 28.98 18.21 23.08
CA THR A 125 30.09 18.49 24.00
C THR A 125 29.90 17.81 25.36
N LYS A 126 30.94 17.05 25.72
CA LYS A 126 31.50 16.75 27.06
C LYS A 126 30.81 15.71 27.95
N GLU A 127 31.64 14.71 28.16
CA GLU A 127 31.65 13.70 29.19
C GLU A 127 31.15 14.15 30.56
N ILE A 128 30.15 13.47 31.08
CA ILE A 128 29.99 13.20 32.50
C ILE A 128 29.56 11.74 32.66
N ASP A 129 30.43 10.95 33.22
CA ASP A 129 30.19 9.58 33.69
C ASP A 129 28.89 9.50 34.48
N ASN A 130 27.96 8.70 34.05
CA ASN A 130 27.05 7.98 34.91
C ASN A 130 26.65 6.66 34.20
N GLN A 131 27.28 5.60 34.65
CA GLN A 131 26.92 4.22 34.35
C GLN A 131 25.47 4.00 34.79
N ASN A 132 24.58 3.90 33.82
CA ASN A 132 23.39 3.09 33.88
C ASN A 132 23.23 2.52 32.48
N ASP A 133 23.72 1.31 32.32
CA ASP A 133 23.47 0.47 31.15
C ASP A 133 21.96 0.22 31.06
N ILE A 134 21.28 1.09 30.31
CA ILE A 134 20.00 0.74 29.69
C ILE A 134 20.41 0.09 28.39
N GLU A 135 20.46 -1.24 28.37
CA GLU A 135 20.46 -2.02 27.14
C GLU A 135 19.27 -1.50 26.31
N VAL A 136 19.58 -0.80 25.25
CA VAL A 136 18.61 -0.54 24.19
C VAL A 136 18.41 -1.89 23.52
N GLU A 137 17.39 -2.64 23.96
CA GLU A 137 16.92 -3.80 23.21
C GLU A 137 16.63 -3.28 21.79
N GLU A 138 17.44 -3.74 20.83
CA GLU A 138 17.11 -3.62 19.43
C GLU A 138 15.70 -4.18 19.26
N VAL A 139 14.75 -3.35 18.88
CA VAL A 139 13.40 -3.79 18.53
C VAL A 139 13.57 -4.67 17.30
N LYS A 140 13.75 -5.96 17.53
CA LYS A 140 13.85 -6.95 16.46
C LYS A 140 12.54 -6.95 15.70
N ASP A 141 12.63 -6.92 14.39
CA ASP A 141 11.45 -7.04 13.53
C ASP A 141 10.83 -8.43 13.79
N PRO A 142 9.57 -8.50 14.24
CA PRO A 142 8.90 -9.78 14.48
C PRO A 142 8.96 -10.72 13.27
N PHE A 143 8.96 -10.18 12.06
CA PHE A 143 9.06 -10.96 10.83
C PHE A 143 10.39 -11.71 10.73
N GLU A 144 11.53 -11.08 11.06
CA GLU A 144 12.85 -11.72 11.02
C GLU A 144 12.97 -12.87 12.02
N GLU A 145 12.36 -12.75 13.20
CA GLU A 145 12.33 -13.84 14.17
C GLU A 145 11.48 -15.02 13.67
N ILE A 146 10.28 -14.73 13.14
CA ILE A 146 9.38 -15.74 12.57
C ILE A 146 10.06 -16.45 11.40
N LYS A 147 10.71 -15.70 10.51
CA LYS A 147 11.45 -16.25 9.37
C LYS A 147 12.55 -17.21 9.82
N LYS A 148 13.37 -16.84 10.81
CA LYS A 148 14.38 -17.71 11.39
C LYS A 148 13.80 -19.00 11.98
N MET A 149 12.68 -18.90 12.69
CA MET A 149 12.01 -20.08 13.24
C MET A 149 11.54 -21.04 12.15
N ILE A 150 11.06 -20.52 11.01
CA ILE A 150 10.66 -21.32 9.86
C ILE A 150 11.91 -21.94 9.21
N GLU A 151 12.99 -21.17 9.01
CA GLU A 151 14.25 -21.63 8.44
C GLU A 151 14.92 -22.73 9.27
N GLU A 152 14.88 -22.63 10.59
CA GLU A 152 15.42 -23.63 11.49
C GLU A 152 14.61 -24.94 11.49
N LYS A 153 13.28 -24.84 11.38
CA LYS A 153 12.40 -26.01 11.47
C LYS A 153 12.16 -26.69 10.14
N PHE A 154 12.16 -25.93 9.04
CA PHE A 154 11.83 -26.40 7.69
C PHE A 154 12.85 -25.90 6.65
N PRO A 155 14.16 -26.17 6.83
CA PRO A 155 15.20 -25.62 5.96
C PRO A 155 15.07 -26.05 4.49
N ASP A 156 14.55 -27.26 4.24
CA ASP A 156 14.39 -27.82 2.89
C ASP A 156 13.17 -27.31 2.14
N ASP A 157 12.22 -26.68 2.85
CA ASP A 157 10.91 -26.25 2.31
C ASP A 157 10.88 -24.79 1.89
N ILE A 158 11.95 -24.03 2.16
CA ILE A 158 12.06 -22.64 1.73
C ILE A 158 12.50 -22.58 0.29
N ASP A 159 11.83 -21.74 -0.51
CA ASP A 159 12.18 -21.48 -1.89
C ASP A 159 12.97 -20.18 -2.02
N GLU A 160 13.75 -20.06 -3.08
CA GLU A 160 14.60 -18.89 -3.34
C GLU A 160 13.77 -17.63 -3.57
N GLY A 161 14.27 -16.48 -3.11
CA GLY A 161 13.68 -15.17 -3.35
C GLY A 161 12.81 -14.62 -2.22
N SER A 162 12.81 -15.26 -1.04
CA SER A 162 12.21 -14.66 0.18
C SER A 162 12.84 -13.30 0.47
N LYS A 163 12.00 -12.33 0.88
CA LYS A 163 12.40 -10.94 1.18
C LYS A 163 12.00 -10.59 2.61
N ASP A 164 12.32 -9.37 3.01
CA ASP A 164 12.08 -8.84 4.36
C ASP A 164 10.59 -8.67 4.71
N SER A 165 9.68 -9.02 3.83
CA SER A 165 8.23 -8.86 4.02
C SER A 165 7.41 -10.11 3.69
N TYR A 166 8.03 -11.15 3.13
CA TYR A 166 7.37 -12.40 2.79
C TYR A 166 8.32 -13.58 2.65
N ILE A 167 7.81 -14.80 2.78
CA ILE A 167 8.57 -16.05 2.65
C ILE A 167 8.02 -16.85 1.48
N TYR A 168 8.91 -17.35 0.63
CA TYR A 168 8.56 -18.36 -0.36
C TYR A 168 8.71 -19.76 0.22
N LEU A 169 7.64 -20.56 0.10
CA LEU A 169 7.63 -21.96 0.53
C LEU A 169 7.32 -22.87 -0.65
N LYS A 170 7.89 -24.09 -0.60
CA LYS A 170 7.54 -25.14 -1.54
C LYS A 170 6.14 -25.73 -1.24
N PRO A 171 5.38 -26.12 -2.27
CA PRO A 171 4.01 -26.60 -2.08
C PRO A 171 3.92 -27.92 -1.28
N ASP A 172 4.91 -28.80 -1.40
CA ASP A 172 4.80 -30.18 -0.95
C ASP A 172 4.55 -30.31 0.57
N ASN A 173 5.17 -29.49 1.38
CA ASN A 173 5.04 -29.54 2.84
C ASN A 173 4.18 -28.42 3.43
N TRP A 174 3.54 -27.61 2.58
CA TRP A 174 2.75 -26.46 3.01
C TRP A 174 1.72 -26.77 4.10
N LEU A 175 0.99 -27.88 3.96
CA LEU A 175 -0.02 -28.27 4.95
C LEU A 175 0.55 -28.47 6.36
N ASN A 176 1.75 -29.07 6.46
CA ASN A 176 2.39 -29.30 7.76
C ASN A 176 2.93 -28.01 8.35
N ILE A 177 3.52 -27.15 7.53
CA ILE A 177 3.98 -25.82 7.94
C ILE A 177 2.79 -24.99 8.42
N ALA A 178 1.69 -24.98 7.69
CA ALA A 178 0.47 -24.27 8.04
C ALA A 178 -0.13 -24.76 9.39
N LYS A 179 -0.15 -26.05 9.63
CA LYS A 179 -0.59 -26.63 10.91
C LYS A 179 0.31 -26.16 12.05
N TRP A 180 1.62 -26.13 11.83
CA TRP A 180 2.54 -25.67 12.84
C TRP A 180 2.39 -24.18 13.10
N LEU A 181 2.32 -23.34 12.07
CA LEU A 181 2.08 -21.90 12.21
C LEU A 181 0.79 -21.58 13.01
N PHE A 182 -0.24 -22.42 12.82
CA PHE A 182 -1.51 -22.28 13.53
C PHE A 182 -1.43 -22.70 15.00
N SER A 183 -0.69 -23.78 15.32
CA SER A 183 -0.72 -24.44 16.62
C SER A 183 0.41 -24.09 17.58
N ASP A 184 1.51 -23.53 17.08
CA ASP A 184 2.66 -23.17 17.90
C ASP A 184 2.32 -21.98 18.80
N GLU A 185 2.57 -22.11 20.10
CA GLU A 185 2.19 -21.10 21.12
C GLU A 185 2.90 -19.76 20.93
N SER A 186 4.09 -19.76 20.33
CA SER A 186 4.85 -18.54 20.07
C SER A 186 4.40 -17.80 18.80
N LEU A 187 3.69 -18.50 17.89
CA LEU A 187 3.28 -17.97 16.59
C LEU A 187 1.78 -17.70 16.52
N LEU A 188 0.96 -18.72 16.80
CA LEU A 188 -0.50 -18.68 16.84
C LEU A 188 -1.14 -17.90 15.68
N PHE A 189 -0.75 -18.22 14.44
CA PHE A 189 -1.37 -17.64 13.26
C PHE A 189 -2.81 -18.16 13.08
N ASN A 190 -3.71 -17.69 13.93
CA ASN A 190 -5.09 -18.15 13.99
C ASN A 190 -6.03 -17.47 12.99
N SER A 191 -5.56 -16.46 12.25
CA SER A 191 -6.34 -15.74 11.25
C SER A 191 -5.66 -15.76 9.88
N LEU A 192 -6.34 -16.32 8.88
CA LEU A 192 -6.03 -16.11 7.47
C LEU A 192 -6.84 -14.90 6.99
N GLN A 193 -6.17 -13.78 6.79
CA GLN A 193 -6.82 -12.52 6.42
C GLN A 193 -7.19 -12.46 4.94
N CYS A 194 -6.31 -13.00 4.10
CA CYS A 194 -6.51 -13.07 2.68
C CYS A 194 -5.74 -14.25 2.09
N GLN A 195 -6.31 -14.88 1.06
CA GLN A 195 -5.58 -15.77 0.17
C GLN A 195 -5.97 -15.39 -1.26
N MET A 196 -4.97 -15.26 -2.12
CA MET A 196 -5.18 -14.90 -3.51
C MET A 196 -4.23 -15.66 -4.43
N GLY A 197 -4.64 -15.86 -5.67
CA GLY A 197 -3.79 -16.38 -6.75
C GLY A 197 -3.35 -15.26 -7.68
N ILE A 198 -2.17 -15.41 -8.26
CA ILE A 198 -1.62 -14.48 -9.25
C ILE A 198 -0.96 -15.27 -10.37
N ASP A 199 -1.21 -14.88 -11.61
CA ASP A 199 -0.42 -15.34 -12.75
C ASP A 199 0.82 -14.45 -12.92
N MET A 200 1.98 -14.99 -12.56
CA MET A 200 3.26 -14.27 -12.66
C MET A 200 3.75 -14.12 -14.11
N GLY A 201 3.15 -14.83 -15.06
CA GLY A 201 3.71 -15.06 -16.39
C GLY A 201 4.74 -16.21 -16.35
N GLU A 202 5.49 -16.40 -17.43
CA GLU A 202 6.55 -17.43 -17.52
C GLU A 202 6.11 -18.84 -17.08
N GLU A 203 4.82 -19.15 -17.30
CA GLU A 203 4.17 -20.41 -16.91
C GLU A 203 4.15 -20.70 -15.39
N ILE A 204 4.24 -19.67 -14.55
CA ILE A 204 4.21 -19.77 -13.10
C ILE A 204 2.93 -19.13 -12.56
N LEU A 205 2.21 -19.87 -11.72
CA LEU A 205 1.16 -19.36 -10.85
C LEU A 205 1.67 -19.26 -9.42
N GLU A 206 1.23 -18.24 -8.69
CA GLU A 206 1.62 -18.00 -7.30
C GLU A 206 0.35 -17.90 -6.44
N SER A 207 0.31 -18.61 -5.32
CA SER A 207 -0.70 -18.46 -4.28
C SER A 207 -0.08 -17.74 -3.09
N ARG A 208 -0.75 -16.70 -2.61
CA ARG A 208 -0.33 -15.87 -1.48
C ARG A 208 -1.28 -16.02 -0.32
N TYR A 209 -0.73 -16.10 0.88
CA TYR A 209 -1.46 -16.25 2.13
C TYR A 209 -1.01 -15.16 3.09
N ASN A 210 -1.93 -14.30 3.50
CA ASN A 210 -1.69 -13.28 4.51
C ASN A 210 -2.22 -13.77 5.85
N LEU A 211 -1.30 -14.16 6.71
CA LEU A 211 -1.57 -14.71 8.04
C LEU A 211 -1.42 -13.63 9.11
N HIS A 212 -2.25 -13.70 10.13
CA HIS A 212 -2.20 -12.81 11.28
C HIS A 212 -2.41 -13.59 12.57
N SER A 213 -1.62 -13.29 13.57
CA SER A 213 -1.83 -13.75 14.94
C SER A 213 -2.58 -12.69 15.72
N MET A 214 -3.82 -12.98 16.10
CA MET A 214 -4.62 -12.03 16.89
C MET A 214 -4.13 -11.89 18.31
N GLN A 215 -3.29 -12.82 18.80
CA GLN A 215 -2.77 -12.78 20.17
C GLN A 215 -1.45 -12.01 20.26
N HIS A 216 -0.56 -12.22 19.27
CA HIS A 216 0.76 -11.61 19.26
C HIS A 216 0.84 -10.36 18.37
N ASP A 217 -0.24 -10.05 17.64
CA ASP A 217 -0.36 -8.91 16.71
C ASP A 217 0.79 -8.84 15.69
N HIS A 218 1.19 -10.00 15.17
CA HIS A 218 2.20 -10.09 14.12
C HIS A 218 1.60 -10.66 12.82
N TYR A 219 2.24 -10.35 11.71
CA TYR A 219 1.80 -10.69 10.36
C TYR A 219 2.87 -11.49 9.63
N LEU A 220 2.40 -12.39 8.76
CA LEU A 220 3.26 -13.18 7.88
C LEU A 220 2.61 -13.33 6.51
N GLU A 221 3.33 -12.97 5.45
CA GLU A 221 2.92 -13.29 4.10
C GLU A 221 3.72 -14.50 3.60
N VAL A 222 2.99 -15.56 3.26
CA VAL A 222 3.55 -16.78 2.65
C VAL A 222 3.19 -16.79 1.17
N ARG A 223 4.15 -17.11 0.32
CA ARG A 223 3.98 -17.26 -1.13
C ARG A 223 4.40 -18.65 -1.58
N ILE A 224 3.59 -19.24 -2.43
CA ILE A 224 3.85 -20.58 -3.00
C ILE A 224 3.74 -20.48 -4.50
N ARG A 225 4.82 -20.87 -5.19
CA ARG A 225 4.89 -20.89 -6.64
C ARG A 225 4.68 -22.31 -7.15
N VAL A 226 3.89 -22.43 -8.22
CA VAL A 226 3.64 -23.69 -8.89
C VAL A 226 3.65 -23.51 -10.40
N PRO A 227 4.12 -24.52 -11.16
CA PRO A 227 4.05 -24.47 -12.61
C PRO A 227 2.58 -24.45 -13.08
N ARG A 228 2.27 -23.61 -14.06
CA ARG A 228 0.93 -23.48 -14.64
C ARG A 228 0.37 -24.81 -15.16
N ALA A 229 1.23 -25.65 -15.72
CA ALA A 229 0.85 -26.96 -16.27
C ALA A 229 0.46 -27.97 -15.20
N ASN A 230 0.92 -27.81 -13.94
CA ASN A 230 0.60 -28.69 -12.83
C ASN A 230 0.47 -27.87 -11.54
N ALA A 231 -0.50 -26.97 -11.52
CA ALA A 231 -0.72 -26.05 -10.42
C ALA A 231 -1.47 -26.72 -9.28
N LYS A 232 -0.72 -27.38 -8.40
CA LYS A 232 -1.27 -28.14 -7.26
C LYS A 232 -0.64 -27.65 -5.96
N ILE A 233 -1.50 -27.33 -4.98
CA ILE A 233 -1.10 -26.88 -3.64
C ILE A 233 -1.97 -27.62 -2.62
N PRO A 234 -1.42 -28.12 -1.50
CA PRO A 234 -2.26 -28.68 -0.44
C PRO A 234 -3.23 -27.64 0.12
N SER A 235 -4.50 -28.03 0.29
CA SER A 235 -5.54 -27.18 0.87
C SER A 235 -5.31 -26.96 2.36
N VAL A 236 -5.58 -25.73 2.81
CA VAL A 236 -5.55 -25.34 4.23
C VAL A 236 -6.94 -25.00 4.78
N GLU A 237 -8.00 -25.35 4.07
CA GLU A 237 -9.38 -25.05 4.47
C GLU A 237 -9.79 -25.69 5.81
N GLN A 238 -9.13 -26.80 6.19
CA GLN A 238 -9.38 -27.45 7.48
C GLN A 238 -8.66 -26.75 8.66
N ILE A 239 -7.66 -25.93 8.37
CA ILE A 239 -6.94 -25.10 9.38
C ILE A 239 -7.66 -23.77 9.52
N TRP A 240 -7.82 -23.05 8.42
CA TRP A 240 -8.54 -21.78 8.35
C TRP A 240 -9.79 -21.95 7.50
N ARG A 241 -10.94 -21.95 8.12
CA ARG A 241 -12.23 -22.20 7.43
C ARG A 241 -12.55 -21.20 6.33
N ILE A 242 -12.02 -19.99 6.40
CA ILE A 242 -12.19 -18.96 5.37
C ILE A 242 -11.47 -19.35 4.06
N ALA A 243 -10.42 -20.17 4.13
CA ALA A 243 -9.70 -20.64 2.96
C ALA A 243 -10.58 -21.42 1.98
N ASP A 244 -11.65 -22.06 2.45
CA ASP A 244 -12.64 -22.74 1.61
C ASP A 244 -13.08 -21.85 0.43
N TRP A 245 -13.44 -20.59 0.71
CA TRP A 245 -13.91 -19.67 -0.31
C TRP A 245 -12.77 -19.08 -1.16
N PHE A 246 -11.66 -18.73 -0.55
CA PHE A 246 -10.50 -18.19 -1.26
C PHE A 246 -9.86 -19.22 -2.21
N GLU A 247 -9.73 -20.46 -1.77
CA GLU A 247 -9.19 -21.55 -2.59
C GLU A 247 -10.10 -21.86 -3.79
N ARG A 248 -11.41 -21.84 -3.58
CA ARG A 248 -12.39 -22.02 -4.67
C ARG A 248 -12.38 -20.86 -5.66
N GLU A 249 -12.26 -19.61 -5.19
CA GLU A 249 -12.12 -18.44 -6.07
C GLU A 249 -10.85 -18.55 -6.90
N THR A 250 -9.72 -18.86 -6.27
CA THR A 250 -8.42 -19.00 -6.95
C THR A 250 -8.44 -20.17 -7.94
N TYR A 251 -9.06 -21.28 -7.58
CA TYR A 251 -9.31 -22.39 -8.50
C TYR A 251 -10.16 -21.95 -9.69
N ASP A 252 -11.26 -21.24 -9.44
CA ASP A 252 -12.19 -20.80 -10.49
C ASP A 252 -11.54 -19.85 -11.49
N MET A 253 -10.71 -18.92 -11.02
CA MET A 253 -10.11 -17.88 -11.84
C MET A 253 -8.78 -18.27 -12.48
N LEU A 254 -7.97 -19.08 -11.81
CA LEU A 254 -6.59 -19.39 -12.23
C LEU A 254 -6.33 -20.88 -12.45
N GLY A 255 -7.21 -21.75 -11.93
CA GLY A 255 -7.05 -23.19 -12.04
C GLY A 255 -5.94 -23.77 -11.17
N ILE A 256 -5.67 -23.18 -10.01
CA ILE A 256 -4.83 -23.79 -8.98
C ILE A 256 -5.67 -24.84 -8.26
N GLU A 257 -5.25 -26.11 -8.33
CA GLU A 257 -5.93 -27.23 -7.69
C GLU A 257 -5.47 -27.36 -6.23
N TYR A 258 -6.40 -27.18 -5.29
CA TYR A 258 -6.12 -27.31 -3.86
C TYR A 258 -6.38 -28.74 -3.39
N LEU A 259 -5.31 -29.52 -3.21
CA LEU A 259 -5.37 -30.94 -2.89
C LEU A 259 -5.94 -31.17 -1.48
N GLY A 260 -6.94 -32.02 -1.39
CA GLY A 260 -7.61 -32.32 -0.12
C GLY A 260 -8.70 -31.33 0.27
N HIS A 261 -9.00 -30.35 -0.55
CA HIS A 261 -10.16 -29.48 -0.38
C HIS A 261 -11.44 -30.31 -0.52
N ARG A 262 -12.39 -30.16 0.44
CA ARG A 262 -13.60 -31.03 0.50
C ARG A 262 -14.60 -30.79 -0.63
N ASP A 263 -14.66 -29.58 -1.22
CA ASP A 263 -15.66 -29.21 -2.25
C ASP A 263 -15.06 -28.18 -3.23
N LEU A 264 -13.99 -28.58 -3.94
CA LEU A 264 -13.31 -27.71 -4.90
C LEU A 264 -14.10 -27.62 -6.20
N ARG A 265 -14.95 -26.62 -6.31
CA ARG A 265 -15.77 -26.32 -7.49
C ARG A 265 -15.81 -24.83 -7.78
N ARG A 266 -16.13 -24.45 -9.00
CA ARG A 266 -16.31 -23.04 -9.39
C ARG A 266 -17.39 -22.36 -8.53
N ILE A 267 -17.20 -21.09 -8.23
CA ILE A 267 -18.14 -20.27 -7.44
C ILE A 267 -18.56 -18.98 -8.13
N LEU A 268 -17.74 -18.46 -9.06
CA LEU A 268 -18.01 -17.23 -9.80
C LEU A 268 -18.49 -17.50 -11.22
N LEU A 269 -17.93 -18.50 -11.87
CA LEU A 269 -18.30 -18.91 -13.22
C LEU A 269 -19.22 -20.12 -13.22
N PRO A 270 -19.98 -20.34 -14.30
CA PRO A 270 -20.72 -21.57 -14.51
C PRO A 270 -19.80 -22.80 -14.45
N SER A 271 -20.34 -23.94 -14.01
CA SER A 271 -19.55 -25.17 -13.84
C SER A 271 -18.95 -25.71 -15.12
N ASP A 272 -19.54 -25.40 -16.25
CA ASP A 272 -19.16 -25.80 -17.60
C ASP A 272 -18.38 -24.70 -18.36
N TRP A 273 -17.97 -23.63 -17.68
CA TRP A 273 -17.15 -22.61 -18.28
C TRP A 273 -15.76 -23.13 -18.65
N GLU A 274 -15.31 -22.86 -19.87
CA GLU A 274 -14.01 -23.31 -20.36
C GLU A 274 -12.91 -22.29 -20.07
N GLY A 275 -11.77 -22.76 -19.53
CA GLY A 275 -10.59 -21.97 -19.24
C GLY A 275 -10.62 -21.25 -17.89
N TRP A 276 -9.65 -20.34 -17.69
CA TRP A 276 -9.32 -19.67 -16.44
C TRP A 276 -9.14 -18.18 -16.69
N PRO A 277 -10.14 -17.33 -16.43
CA PRO A 277 -10.19 -15.95 -16.92
C PRO A 277 -9.07 -15.03 -16.43
N LEU A 278 -8.45 -15.30 -15.29
CA LEU A 278 -7.36 -14.48 -14.77
C LEU A 278 -5.97 -14.94 -15.19
N ARG A 279 -5.88 -16.00 -16.01
CA ARG A 279 -4.60 -16.36 -16.64
C ARG A 279 -4.26 -15.39 -17.76
N LYS A 280 -2.99 -15.03 -17.90
CA LYS A 280 -2.51 -14.13 -18.96
C LYS A 280 -2.64 -14.67 -20.38
N ASP A 281 -2.71 -15.99 -20.51
CA ASP A 281 -2.91 -16.72 -21.77
C ASP A 281 -4.37 -17.04 -22.07
N TYR A 282 -5.31 -16.60 -21.21
CA TYR A 282 -6.73 -16.86 -21.40
C TYR A 282 -7.28 -16.13 -22.63
N GLN A 283 -8.09 -16.85 -23.41
CA GLN A 283 -8.84 -16.31 -24.53
C GLN A 283 -10.33 -16.50 -24.26
N GLU A 284 -11.07 -15.40 -24.27
CA GLU A 284 -12.52 -15.45 -24.09
C GLU A 284 -13.20 -16.20 -25.23
N PRO A 285 -14.16 -17.10 -24.93
CA PRO A 285 -14.95 -17.74 -25.97
C PRO A 285 -15.79 -16.72 -26.72
N ASP A 286 -15.99 -16.92 -28.02
CA ASP A 286 -16.84 -16.04 -28.84
C ASP A 286 -18.33 -16.18 -28.48
N THR A 287 -18.73 -17.36 -28.05
CA THR A 287 -20.12 -17.68 -27.69
C THR A 287 -20.17 -18.60 -26.47
N TYR A 288 -21.18 -18.42 -25.63
CA TYR A 288 -21.52 -19.31 -24.54
C TYR A 288 -23.01 -19.69 -24.61
N HIS A 289 -23.31 -20.98 -24.73
CA HIS A 289 -24.68 -21.50 -24.93
C HIS A 289 -25.44 -20.80 -26.07
N GLY A 290 -24.75 -20.46 -27.16
CA GLY A 290 -25.32 -19.76 -28.33
C GLY A 290 -25.52 -18.25 -28.14
N ILE A 291 -25.15 -17.72 -26.99
CA ILE A 291 -25.16 -16.27 -26.72
C ILE A 291 -23.75 -15.72 -27.01
N VAL A 292 -23.67 -14.64 -27.77
CA VAL A 292 -22.40 -13.97 -28.05
C VAL A 292 -21.85 -13.36 -26.78
N VAL A 293 -20.60 -13.70 -26.43
CA VAL A 293 -19.88 -13.10 -25.32
C VAL A 293 -19.33 -11.75 -25.78
N PRO A 294 -19.79 -10.63 -25.21
CA PRO A 294 -19.30 -9.31 -25.61
C PRO A 294 -17.84 -9.17 -25.18
N LYS A 295 -16.93 -9.03 -26.15
CA LYS A 295 -15.53 -8.72 -25.86
C LYS A 295 -15.44 -7.28 -25.36
N MET A 296 -14.73 -7.06 -24.26
CA MET A 296 -14.44 -5.70 -23.80
C MET A 296 -13.66 -4.98 -24.90
N LYS A 297 -14.17 -3.85 -25.37
CA LYS A 297 -13.39 -2.96 -26.22
C LYS A 297 -12.27 -2.36 -25.40
N GLU A 298 -11.06 -2.37 -25.93
CA GLU A 298 -9.95 -1.64 -25.34
C GLU A 298 -10.28 -0.14 -25.39
N GLY A 299 -10.52 0.44 -24.22
CA GLY A 299 -10.80 1.85 -24.05
C GLY A 299 -12.27 2.16 -23.70
N TRP A 300 -12.46 3.25 -22.99
CA TRP A 300 -13.74 3.89 -22.79
C TRP A 300 -13.92 4.88 -23.94
N ASP A 301 -14.63 4.48 -25.01
CA ASP A 301 -15.09 5.40 -26.07
C ASP A 301 -16.33 6.17 -25.59
#